data_2e8fd498752be317e36bf891f06fdc4b
#
_entry.id   2e8fd498752be317e36bf891f06fdc4b
#
_cell.length_a   1.000
_cell.length_b   1.000
_cell.length_c   1.000
_cell.angle_alpha   90.00
_cell.angle_beta   90.00
_cell.angle_gamma   90.00
#
_symmetry.space_group_name_H-M   'P 1'
#
loop_
_entity.id
_entity.type
_entity.pdbx_description
1 polymer ?
#
loop_
_entity_poly.entity_id
_entity_poly.type
_entity_poly.pdbx_seq_one_letter_code
_entity_poly.pdbx_strand_id
1 'polypeptide(L)'
;MTIPVTETSALTLAERVGDLVRIPSVNPLQAGPKSGSDGERDISAWLADQADQLGAQVTVDDIIDGRNNVYARFQGQTDRVVTIDVHLDTVGVEHMTDPAFDGRIEDGRVYGRGSVDTKATLAIVLSVLDEMR
;
A
#
# COMPACT_ATOMS: atom_id res chain seq x y z
N MET A 1 1.78 2.86 -25.96
CA MET A 1 3.09 2.27 -25.64
C MET A 1 2.86 1.12 -24.69
N THR A 2 3.25 -0.08 -25.05
CA THR A 2 3.08 -1.26 -24.19
C THR A 2 4.40 -1.44 -23.45
N ILE A 3 4.39 -1.28 -22.13
CA ILE A 3 5.56 -1.58 -21.29
C ILE A 3 5.62 -3.12 -21.18
N PRO A 4 6.69 -3.77 -21.62
CA PRO A 4 6.78 -5.22 -21.47
C PRO A 4 6.94 -5.57 -19.98
N VAL A 5 6.00 -6.32 -19.44
CA VAL A 5 6.13 -6.89 -18.09
C VAL A 5 7.16 -8.01 -18.15
N THR A 6 8.30 -7.81 -17.48
CA THR A 6 9.32 -8.84 -17.32
C THR A 6 9.04 -9.68 -16.07
N GLU A 7 9.57 -10.90 -16.02
CA GLU A 7 9.50 -11.75 -14.81
C GLU A 7 10.10 -11.03 -13.59
N THR A 8 11.19 -10.30 -13.77
CA THR A 8 11.81 -9.49 -12.72
C THR A 8 10.89 -8.38 -12.22
N SER A 9 10.17 -7.67 -13.10
CA SER A 9 9.20 -6.65 -12.71
C SER A 9 8.03 -7.23 -11.93
N ALA A 10 7.56 -8.42 -12.32
CA ALA A 10 6.48 -9.12 -11.62
C ALA A 10 6.90 -9.54 -10.21
N LEU A 11 8.14 -10.04 -10.03
CA LEU A 11 8.67 -10.42 -8.72
C LEU A 11 8.82 -9.20 -7.82
N THR A 12 9.38 -8.10 -8.32
CA THR A 12 9.51 -6.84 -7.58
C THR A 12 8.16 -6.30 -7.14
N LEU A 13 7.12 -6.39 -7.99
CA LEU A 13 5.77 -6.00 -7.62
C LEU A 13 5.21 -6.91 -6.51
N ALA A 14 5.40 -8.22 -6.60
CA ALA A 14 4.96 -9.16 -5.57
C ALA A 14 5.65 -8.90 -4.22
N GLU A 15 6.94 -8.59 -4.23
CA GLU A 15 7.70 -8.21 -3.02
C GLU A 15 7.12 -6.93 -2.41
N ARG A 16 6.83 -5.91 -3.20
CA ARG A 16 6.21 -4.66 -2.73
C ARG A 16 4.84 -4.89 -2.11
N VAL A 17 4.02 -5.78 -2.71
CA VAL A 17 2.74 -6.19 -2.09
C VAL A 17 2.98 -6.91 -0.77
N GLY A 18 3.96 -7.82 -0.70
CA GLY A 18 4.33 -8.53 0.52
C GLY A 18 4.76 -7.58 1.64
N ASP A 19 5.57 -6.57 1.32
CA ASP A 19 6.01 -5.56 2.28
C ASP A 19 4.82 -4.76 2.84
N LEU A 20 3.89 -4.36 1.97
CA LEU A 20 2.66 -3.69 2.39
C LEU A 20 1.78 -4.58 3.26
N VAL A 21 1.67 -5.88 2.95
CA VAL A 21 0.90 -6.84 3.76
C VAL A 21 1.48 -6.97 5.16
N ARG A 22 2.81 -6.93 5.31
CA ARG A 22 3.51 -7.00 6.61
C ARG A 22 3.27 -5.79 7.51
N ILE A 23 2.70 -4.72 6.98
CA ILE A 23 2.29 -3.55 7.77
C ILE A 23 0.79 -3.68 8.08
N PRO A 24 0.39 -4.08 9.31
CA PRO A 24 -1.02 -4.14 9.68
C PRO A 24 -1.68 -2.76 9.57
N SER A 25 -2.90 -2.73 9.04
CA SER A 25 -3.69 -1.50 8.91
C SER A 25 -5.19 -1.81 9.05
N VAL A 26 -5.54 -2.64 10.02
CA VAL A 26 -6.93 -3.00 10.27
C VAL A 26 -7.72 -1.77 10.71
N ASN A 27 -8.88 -1.54 10.10
CA ASN A 27 -9.78 -0.48 10.50
C ASN A 27 -10.12 -0.60 11.99
N PRO A 28 -9.93 0.45 12.81
CA PRO A 28 -10.15 0.39 14.24
C PRO A 28 -11.55 -0.08 14.66
N LEU A 29 -12.58 0.17 13.83
CA LEU A 29 -13.93 -0.33 14.07
C LEU A 29 -14.09 -1.85 13.91
N GLN A 30 -13.08 -2.50 13.34
CA GLN A 30 -13.05 -3.95 13.08
C GLN A 30 -11.83 -4.62 13.72
N ALA A 31 -11.05 -3.86 14.49
CA ALA A 31 -9.86 -4.36 15.16
C ALA A 31 -10.22 -5.31 16.30
N GLY A 32 -9.39 -6.32 16.47
CA GLY A 32 -9.49 -7.31 17.54
C GLY A 32 -8.09 -7.75 18.00
N PRO A 33 -7.98 -8.74 18.88
CA PRO A 33 -6.71 -9.16 19.48
C PRO A 33 -5.61 -9.57 18.48
N LYS A 34 -6.00 -9.98 17.26
CA LYS A 34 -5.06 -10.40 16.21
C LYS A 34 -4.70 -9.29 15.22
N SER A 35 -5.22 -8.09 15.39
CA SER A 35 -5.14 -7.02 14.37
C SER A 35 -3.75 -6.38 14.24
N GLY A 36 -2.84 -6.60 15.19
CA GLY A 36 -1.54 -5.94 15.20
C GLY A 36 -1.66 -4.48 15.65
N SER A 37 -1.20 -3.54 14.82
CA SER A 37 -1.39 -2.10 15.06
C SER A 37 -2.81 -1.66 14.71
N ASP A 38 -3.27 -0.61 15.37
CA ASP A 38 -4.59 -0.04 15.14
C ASP A 38 -4.51 1.09 14.09
N GLY A 39 -5.33 0.97 13.06
CA GLY A 39 -5.50 2.00 12.06
C GLY A 39 -4.36 2.11 11.05
N GLU A 40 -4.29 3.25 10.38
CA GLU A 40 -3.47 3.47 9.19
C GLU A 40 -2.15 4.20 9.47
N ARG A 41 -1.79 4.42 10.73
CA ARG A 41 -0.60 5.20 11.10
C ARG A 41 0.69 4.66 10.47
N ASP A 42 0.95 3.37 10.64
CA ASP A 42 2.21 2.78 10.19
C ASP A 42 2.29 2.68 8.67
N ILE A 43 1.19 2.29 8.02
CA ILE A 43 1.16 2.21 6.56
C ILE A 43 1.20 3.59 5.91
N SER A 44 0.60 4.61 6.52
CA SER A 44 0.68 5.99 6.02
C SER A 44 2.08 6.57 6.17
N ALA A 45 2.78 6.28 7.25
CA ALA A 45 4.17 6.68 7.44
C ALA A 45 5.08 6.01 6.39
N TRP A 46 4.92 4.72 6.17
CA TRP A 46 5.64 3.98 5.14
C TRP A 46 5.36 4.55 3.74
N LEU A 47 4.09 4.81 3.42
CA LEU A 47 3.70 5.39 2.13
C LEU A 47 4.29 6.79 1.91
N ALA A 48 4.27 7.62 2.94
CA ALA A 48 4.85 8.96 2.89
C ALA A 48 6.34 8.90 2.55
N ASP A 49 7.10 8.00 3.20
CA ASP A 49 8.52 7.78 2.94
C ASP A 49 8.75 7.27 1.50
N GLN A 50 7.99 6.30 1.04
CA GLN A 50 8.11 5.79 -0.33
C GLN A 50 7.80 6.86 -1.38
N ALA A 51 6.76 7.65 -1.17
CA ALA A 51 6.39 8.72 -2.10
C ALA A 51 7.44 9.84 -2.14
N ASP A 52 8.02 10.20 -0.99
CA ASP A 52 9.12 11.18 -0.92
C ASP A 52 10.36 10.68 -1.67
N GLN A 53 10.74 9.41 -1.50
CA GLN A 53 11.85 8.78 -2.24
C GLN A 53 11.61 8.76 -3.76
N LEU A 54 10.35 8.70 -4.19
CA LEU A 54 9.94 8.82 -5.59
C LEU A 54 9.90 10.27 -6.09
N GLY A 55 10.17 11.26 -5.23
CA GLY A 55 10.22 12.68 -5.57
C GLY A 55 8.88 13.41 -5.48
N ALA A 56 7.91 12.86 -4.76
CA ALA A 56 6.65 13.54 -4.52
C ALA A 56 6.79 14.70 -3.51
N GLN A 57 5.91 15.69 -3.63
CA GLN A 57 5.59 16.56 -2.51
C GLN A 57 4.57 15.82 -1.63
N VAL A 58 4.95 15.50 -0.40
CA VAL A 58 4.12 14.69 0.50
C VAL A 58 3.51 15.57 1.59
N THR A 59 2.22 15.36 1.85
CA THR A 59 1.50 15.90 3.00
C THR A 59 0.78 14.75 3.70
N VAL A 60 0.85 14.71 5.01
CA VAL A 60 0.15 13.73 5.85
C VAL A 60 -0.79 14.48 6.78
N ASP A 61 -2.08 14.20 6.67
CA ASP A 61 -3.11 14.78 7.52
C ASP A 61 -3.61 13.73 8.52
N ASP A 62 -3.44 13.97 9.81
CA ASP A 62 -4.07 13.18 10.86
C ASP A 62 -5.55 13.58 10.98
N ILE A 63 -6.44 12.75 10.49
CA ILE A 63 -7.87 13.04 10.44
C ILE A 63 -8.53 12.74 11.78
N ILE A 64 -8.27 11.54 12.33
CA ILE A 64 -8.80 11.10 13.64
C ILE A 64 -7.83 10.08 14.24
N ASP A 65 -7.22 10.39 15.37
CA ASP A 65 -6.48 9.45 16.22
C ASP A 65 -5.48 8.54 15.46
N GLY A 66 -4.68 9.12 14.58
CA GLY A 66 -3.68 8.37 13.81
C GLY A 66 -4.23 7.69 12.56
N ARG A 67 -5.49 7.94 12.19
CA ARG A 67 -6.03 7.60 10.88
C ARG A 67 -5.64 8.70 9.89
N ASN A 68 -4.55 8.48 9.20
CA ASN A 68 -3.92 9.49 8.36
C ASN A 68 -4.34 9.37 6.90
N ASN A 69 -4.55 10.51 6.25
CA ASN A 69 -4.51 10.60 4.79
C ASN A 69 -3.11 11.01 4.33
N VAL A 70 -2.63 10.40 3.27
CA VAL A 70 -1.37 10.74 2.63
C VAL A 70 -1.66 11.33 1.25
N TYR A 71 -1.22 12.55 1.01
CA TYR A 71 -1.29 13.20 -0.29
C TYR A 71 0.12 13.24 -0.88
N ALA A 72 0.33 12.54 -1.97
CA ALA A 72 1.59 12.51 -2.71
C ALA A 72 1.38 13.18 -4.07
N ARG A 73 1.97 14.34 -4.28
CA ARG A 73 1.86 15.11 -5.52
C ARG A 73 3.13 15.02 -6.33
N PHE A 74 3.00 14.50 -7.54
CA PHE A 74 4.05 14.48 -8.55
C PHE A 74 3.81 15.59 -9.57
N GLN A 75 4.83 16.39 -9.84
CA GLN A 75 4.72 17.48 -10.81
C GLN A 75 4.81 16.91 -12.23
N GLY A 76 3.76 17.14 -13.00
CA GLY A 76 3.73 16.80 -14.43
C GLY A 76 4.21 17.95 -15.33
N GLN A 77 4.19 17.70 -16.63
CA GLN A 77 4.61 18.67 -17.66
C GLN A 77 3.46 19.61 -18.12
N THR A 78 2.25 19.39 -17.67
CA THR A 78 1.06 20.14 -18.04
C THR A 78 0.24 20.50 -16.80
N ASP A 79 -0.75 21.39 -16.96
CA ASP A 79 -1.69 21.76 -15.89
C ASP A 79 -2.81 20.72 -15.64
N ARG A 80 -2.79 19.63 -16.39
CA ARG A 80 -3.77 18.55 -16.18
C ARG A 80 -3.44 17.79 -14.91
N VAL A 81 -4.48 17.55 -14.11
CA VAL A 81 -4.37 16.79 -12.86
C VAL A 81 -5.07 15.44 -13.02
N VAL A 82 -4.40 14.39 -12.63
CA VAL A 82 -4.98 13.06 -12.46
C VAL A 82 -4.89 12.71 -10.97
N THR A 83 -6.01 12.35 -10.38
CA THR A 83 -6.06 11.90 -8.99
C THR A 83 -6.29 10.39 -8.97
N ILE A 84 -5.46 9.68 -8.21
CA ILE A 84 -5.61 8.25 -7.92
C ILE A 84 -5.87 8.14 -6.43
N ASP A 85 -7.02 7.56 -6.06
CA ASP A 85 -7.43 7.36 -4.67
C ASP A 85 -7.38 5.87 -4.33
N VAL A 86 -6.65 5.54 -3.26
CA VAL A 86 -6.49 4.17 -2.76
C VAL A 86 -6.61 4.19 -1.24
N HIS A 87 -7.54 3.42 -0.68
CA HIS A 87 -7.65 3.30 0.77
C HIS A 87 -6.52 2.45 1.36
N LEU A 88 -6.12 2.74 2.60
CA LEU A 88 -5.02 2.10 3.30
C LEU A 88 -5.47 1.08 4.34
N ASP A 89 -6.69 1.22 4.85
CA ASP A 89 -7.23 0.31 5.86
C ASP A 89 -7.63 -1.04 5.28
N THR A 90 -7.74 -2.01 6.14
CA THR A 90 -8.26 -3.34 5.82
C THR A 90 -9.36 -3.74 6.79
N VAL A 91 -10.15 -4.73 6.40
CA VAL A 91 -11.08 -5.40 7.32
C VAL A 91 -10.33 -6.24 8.35
N GLY A 92 -11.04 -6.65 9.41
CA GLY A 92 -10.50 -7.47 10.50
C GLY A 92 -9.92 -8.81 10.07
N VAL A 93 -9.14 -9.42 10.96
CA VAL A 93 -8.38 -10.67 10.72
C VAL A 93 -8.78 -11.80 11.67
N GLU A 94 -9.74 -11.57 12.56
CA GLU A 94 -10.07 -12.51 13.64
C GLU A 94 -10.51 -13.89 13.15
N HIS A 95 -11.11 -13.96 11.95
CA HIS A 95 -11.57 -15.19 11.31
C HIS A 95 -10.55 -15.84 10.38
N MET A 96 -9.36 -15.27 10.23
CA MET A 96 -8.34 -15.85 9.39
C MET A 96 -7.66 -17.03 10.09
N THR A 97 -7.48 -18.12 9.36
CA THR A 97 -6.75 -19.30 9.82
C THR A 97 -5.27 -19.23 9.47
N ASP A 98 -4.95 -18.62 8.32
CA ASP A 98 -3.58 -18.34 7.89
C ASP A 98 -3.02 -17.08 8.55
N PRO A 99 -1.67 -16.97 8.68
CA PRO A 99 -1.03 -15.74 9.15
C PRO A 99 -1.45 -14.53 8.32
N ALA A 100 -2.07 -13.54 8.99
CA ALA A 100 -2.69 -12.42 8.30
C ALA A 100 -1.68 -11.42 7.70
N PHE A 101 -0.48 -11.32 8.29
CA PHE A 101 0.49 -10.27 7.97
C PHE A 101 1.89 -10.82 7.63
N ASP A 102 2.01 -12.07 7.20
CA ASP A 102 3.31 -12.62 6.81
C ASP A 102 3.79 -12.16 5.42
N GLY A 103 2.88 -11.83 4.53
CA GLY A 103 3.20 -11.33 3.19
C GLY A 103 4.04 -12.31 2.37
N ARG A 104 3.89 -13.64 2.63
CA ARG A 104 4.68 -14.64 1.91
C ARG A 104 4.31 -14.69 0.45
N ILE A 105 5.31 -14.98 -0.37
CA ILE A 105 5.16 -15.22 -1.80
C ILE A 105 5.36 -16.72 -2.03
N GLU A 106 4.32 -17.38 -2.51
CA GLU A 106 4.34 -18.82 -2.74
C GLU A 106 3.45 -19.16 -3.94
N ASP A 107 3.91 -20.00 -4.83
CA ASP A 107 3.18 -20.45 -6.04
C ASP A 107 2.61 -19.28 -6.87
N GLY A 108 3.38 -18.20 -7.02
CA GLY A 108 2.98 -17.02 -7.79
C GLY A 108 1.90 -16.14 -7.14
N ARG A 109 1.67 -16.31 -5.83
CA ARG A 109 0.67 -15.56 -5.05
C ARG A 109 1.31 -14.87 -3.86
N VAL A 110 0.76 -13.73 -3.47
CA VAL A 110 1.08 -13.05 -2.22
C VAL A 110 -0.04 -13.32 -1.22
N TYR A 111 0.32 -13.83 -0.05
CA TYR A 111 -0.64 -14.20 0.99
C TYR A 111 -0.69 -13.16 2.11
N GLY A 112 -1.90 -12.87 2.56
CA GLY A 112 -2.16 -12.07 3.74
C GLY A 112 -3.30 -11.06 3.57
N ARG A 113 -3.66 -10.38 4.65
CA ARG A 113 -4.76 -9.42 4.68
C ARG A 113 -4.40 -8.18 3.83
N GLY A 114 -5.30 -7.83 2.92
CA GLY A 114 -5.13 -6.69 2.03
C GLY A 114 -4.30 -6.98 0.77
N SER A 115 -3.83 -8.22 0.57
CA SER A 115 -3.04 -8.57 -0.62
C SER A 115 -3.76 -8.32 -1.95
N VAL A 116 -5.08 -8.30 -1.95
CA VAL A 116 -5.92 -7.92 -3.09
C VAL A 116 -6.59 -6.57 -2.84
N ASP A 117 -7.27 -6.42 -1.72
CA ASP A 117 -8.08 -5.26 -1.39
C ASP A 117 -7.45 -4.47 -0.20
N THR A 118 -6.69 -3.39 -0.46
CA THR A 118 -6.28 -2.87 -1.78
C THR A 118 -4.75 -2.65 -1.85
N LYS A 119 -3.94 -3.27 -1.02
CA LYS A 119 -2.48 -3.09 -0.98
C LYS A 119 -1.81 -3.43 -2.32
N ALA A 120 -2.39 -4.38 -3.09
CA ALA A 120 -1.93 -4.64 -4.45
C ALA A 120 -2.10 -3.41 -5.35
N THR A 121 -3.23 -2.72 -5.28
CA THR A 121 -3.45 -1.49 -6.06
C THR A 121 -2.42 -0.42 -5.70
N LEU A 122 -2.16 -0.22 -4.41
CA LEU A 122 -1.14 0.72 -3.96
C LEU A 122 0.26 0.35 -4.48
N ALA A 123 0.63 -0.94 -4.41
CA ALA A 123 1.89 -1.44 -4.94
C ALA A 123 2.03 -1.19 -6.45
N ILE A 124 0.96 -1.41 -7.22
CA ILE A 124 0.92 -1.15 -8.66
C ILE A 124 1.14 0.34 -8.93
N VAL A 125 0.42 1.22 -8.24
CA VAL A 125 0.55 2.67 -8.40
C VAL A 125 1.99 3.12 -8.14
N LEU A 126 2.58 2.70 -7.03
CA LEU A 126 3.97 3.02 -6.69
C LEU A 126 4.96 2.48 -7.72
N SER A 127 4.73 1.26 -8.25
CA SER A 127 5.59 0.68 -9.27
C SER A 127 5.53 1.44 -10.58
N VAL A 128 4.33 1.86 -11.01
CA VAL A 128 4.17 2.68 -12.22
C VAL A 128 4.85 4.04 -12.05
N LEU A 129 4.69 4.69 -10.90
CA LEU A 129 5.33 5.97 -10.61
C LEU A 129 6.86 5.86 -10.60
N ASP A 130 7.40 4.76 -10.09
CA ASP A 130 8.83 4.48 -10.11
C ASP A 130 9.38 4.31 -11.53
N GLU A 131 8.64 3.62 -12.40
CA GLU A 131 9.00 3.45 -13.82
C GLU A 131 8.89 4.73 -14.66
N MET A 132 8.10 5.72 -14.20
CA MET A 132 7.89 6.99 -14.89
C MET A 132 8.93 8.07 -14.57
N ARG A 133 9.90 7.79 -13.71
CA ARG A 133 10.93 8.73 -13.26
C ARG A 133 11.99 9.03 -14.31
#